data_17f5c6ba1e253a414fcbbf4102c71fd0
#
_entry.id   17f5c6ba1e253a414fcbbf4102c71fd0
#
_cell.length_a   1.000
_cell.length_b   1.000
_cell.length_c   1.000
_cell.angle_alpha   90.00
_cell.angle_beta   90.00
_cell.angle_gamma   90.00
#
_symmetry.space_group_name_H-M   'P 1'
#
loop_
_entity.id
_entity.type
_entity.pdbx_description
1 polymer ?
#
loop_
_entity_poly.entity_id
_entity_poly.type
_entity_poly.pdbx_seq_one_letter_code
_entity_poly.pdbx_strand_id
1 'polypeptide(L)'
;MRLDAMAIRIPPVKGHPNRLDFEGILTLVDAASDRAPAGARGHRVLLTREAAEAALPSLLGMAVDYRPGWDGHDAKRKIGVITEANVVGRRLTVGGYLYARDFPEATEAIRASAPEAMGMSYELADAQVADMRDEIWKLTRATFTGAAILLREKAAYRATSFRLAG
;
A
#
# COMPACT_ATOMS: atom_id res chain seq x y z
N MET A 1 1.09 -27.53 -7.25
CA MET A 1 0.19 -26.71 -8.07
C MET A 1 0.54 -25.26 -7.83
N ARG A 2 1.24 -24.62 -8.77
CA ARG A 2 1.56 -23.19 -8.67
C ARG A 2 0.24 -22.46 -8.94
N LEU A 3 -0.36 -21.91 -7.92
CA LEU A 3 -1.38 -20.90 -8.13
C LEU A 3 -0.62 -19.68 -8.64
N ASP A 4 -0.56 -19.54 -9.96
CA ASP A 4 -0.24 -18.27 -10.55
C ASP A 4 -1.20 -17.26 -9.90
N ALA A 5 -0.65 -16.19 -9.36
CA ALA A 5 -1.46 -15.16 -8.73
C ALA A 5 -2.56 -14.78 -9.73
N MET A 6 -3.76 -15.26 -9.48
CA MET A 6 -4.90 -14.84 -10.29
C MET A 6 -5.03 -13.35 -10.05
N ALA A 7 -4.60 -12.56 -11.04
CA ALA A 7 -4.91 -11.15 -11.04
C ALA A 7 -6.43 -11.04 -11.20
N ILE A 8 -7.15 -11.02 -10.09
CA ILE A 8 -8.55 -10.62 -10.11
C ILE A 8 -8.52 -9.13 -10.39
N ARG A 9 -8.93 -8.79 -11.59
CA ARG A 9 -8.94 -7.40 -12.06
C ARG A 9 -10.39 -6.93 -12.09
N ILE A 10 -10.65 -5.81 -11.42
CA ILE A 10 -11.87 -5.05 -11.67
C ILE A 10 -11.70 -4.39 -13.05
N PRO A 11 -12.56 -4.65 -14.06
CA PRO A 11 -12.36 -4.10 -15.38
C PRO A 11 -12.25 -2.58 -15.35
N PRO A 12 -11.24 -1.99 -16.01
CA PRO A 12 -11.11 -0.54 -16.06
C PRO A 12 -12.24 0.06 -16.92
N VAL A 13 -12.87 1.10 -16.41
CA VAL A 13 -13.76 1.96 -17.19
C VAL A 13 -12.94 3.14 -17.68
N LYS A 14 -12.53 3.10 -18.93
CA LYS A 14 -11.76 4.19 -19.53
C LYS A 14 -12.58 5.48 -19.59
N GLY A 15 -11.92 6.59 -19.25
CA GLY A 15 -12.50 7.91 -19.37
C GLY A 15 -13.62 8.24 -18.37
N HIS A 16 -13.72 7.51 -17.27
CA HIS A 16 -14.68 7.86 -16.23
C HIS A 16 -14.31 9.23 -15.62
N PRO A 17 -15.24 10.19 -15.60
CA PRO A 17 -14.91 11.59 -15.26
C PRO A 17 -14.43 11.80 -13.82
N ASN A 18 -14.71 10.87 -12.92
CA ASN A 18 -14.29 10.95 -11.52
C ASN A 18 -13.16 9.97 -11.17
N ARG A 19 -12.58 9.30 -12.14
CA ARG A 19 -11.52 8.31 -11.88
C ARG A 19 -10.20 8.79 -12.47
N LEU A 20 -9.19 8.86 -11.61
CA LEU A 20 -7.82 9.13 -11.98
C LEU A 20 -6.96 7.94 -11.57
N ASP A 21 -6.43 7.23 -12.55
CA ASP A 21 -5.67 6.01 -12.29
C ASP A 21 -4.36 6.31 -11.56
N PHE A 22 -3.95 5.38 -10.73
CA PHE A 22 -2.66 5.40 -10.06
C PHE A 22 -1.98 4.04 -10.12
N GLU A 23 -0.69 4.05 -9.91
CA GLU A 23 0.13 2.88 -9.63
C GLU A 23 1.07 3.18 -8.47
N GLY A 24 1.45 2.16 -7.74
CA GLY A 24 2.36 2.34 -6.60
C GLY A 24 3.05 1.06 -6.19
N ILE A 25 4.08 1.24 -5.40
CA ILE A 25 4.72 0.17 -4.63
C ILE A 25 4.22 0.33 -3.20
N LEU A 26 3.39 -0.62 -2.75
CA LEU A 26 2.79 -0.58 -1.41
C LEU A 26 3.81 -0.92 -0.34
N THR A 27 4.65 -1.91 -0.60
CA THR A 27 5.69 -2.39 0.33
C THR A 27 6.71 -3.26 -0.40
N LEU A 28 7.77 -3.60 0.32
CA LEU A 28 8.66 -4.68 -0.06
C LEU A 28 8.30 -5.96 0.68
N VAL A 29 8.60 -7.10 0.09
CA VAL A 29 8.51 -8.43 0.69
C VAL A 29 9.92 -9.01 0.87
N ASP A 30 10.09 -9.90 1.83
CA ASP A 30 11.39 -10.51 2.17
C ASP A 30 12.51 -9.48 2.43
N ALA A 31 12.12 -8.31 2.89
CA ALA A 31 13.02 -7.22 3.24
C ALA A 31 12.56 -6.54 4.52
N ALA A 32 13.49 -6.21 5.39
CA ALA A 32 13.18 -5.50 6.61
C ALA A 32 12.75 -4.05 6.32
N SER A 33 11.77 -3.57 7.07
CA SER A 33 11.40 -2.15 7.02
C SER A 33 12.57 -1.25 7.45
N ASP A 34 12.60 -0.03 6.93
CA ASP A 34 13.64 0.94 7.29
C ASP A 34 13.44 1.48 8.71
N ARG A 35 12.19 1.53 9.15
CA ARG A 35 11.81 1.91 10.51
C ARG A 35 10.69 1.02 11.04
N ALA A 36 10.50 1.02 12.35
CA ALA A 36 9.41 0.29 12.99
C ALA A 36 8.07 0.92 12.61
N PRO A 37 7.12 0.14 12.04
CA PRO A 37 5.77 0.63 11.84
C PRO A 37 5.02 0.76 13.17
N ALA A 38 3.94 1.54 13.17
CA ALA A 38 3.04 1.63 14.32
C ALA A 38 2.50 0.23 14.68
N GLY A 39 2.42 -0.06 15.97
CA GLY A 39 1.95 -1.36 16.46
C GLY A 39 3.01 -2.46 16.53
N ALA A 40 4.21 -2.25 15.99
CA ALA A 40 5.32 -3.22 16.05
C ALA A 40 6.21 -3.06 17.30
N ARG A 41 5.79 -2.29 18.27
CA ARG A 41 6.49 -2.09 19.58
C ARG A 41 7.96 -1.70 19.41
N GLY A 42 8.28 -0.91 18.39
CA GLY A 42 9.65 -0.51 18.10
C GLY A 42 10.45 -1.50 17.26
N HIS A 43 9.86 -2.65 16.89
CA HIS A 43 10.51 -3.62 16.02
C HIS A 43 10.36 -3.24 14.56
N ARG A 44 11.42 -3.39 13.80
CA ARG A 44 11.34 -3.42 12.35
C ARG A 44 10.65 -4.71 11.94
N VAL A 45 9.99 -4.72 10.79
CA VAL A 45 9.23 -5.87 10.32
C VAL A 45 9.73 -6.34 8.96
N LEU A 46 9.52 -7.63 8.69
CA LEU A 46 9.76 -8.25 7.40
C LEU A 46 8.52 -9.06 7.04
N LEU A 47 7.79 -8.62 6.03
CA LEU A 47 6.67 -9.36 5.49
C LEU A 47 7.21 -10.43 4.54
N THR A 48 6.95 -11.70 4.84
CA THR A 48 7.40 -12.78 3.95
C THR A 48 6.63 -12.76 2.63
N ARG A 49 7.28 -13.23 1.56
CA ARG A 49 6.62 -13.37 0.25
C ARG A 49 5.37 -14.22 0.35
N GLU A 50 5.46 -15.35 1.05
CA GLU A 50 4.35 -16.28 1.21
C GLU A 50 3.16 -15.61 1.91
N ALA A 51 3.42 -14.85 2.98
CA ALA A 51 2.38 -14.11 3.69
C ALA A 51 1.77 -13.02 2.80
N ALA A 52 2.57 -12.30 2.03
CA ALA A 52 2.12 -11.27 1.11
C ALA A 52 1.25 -11.87 -0.01
N GLU A 53 1.71 -12.94 -0.65
CA GLU A 53 0.96 -13.61 -1.73
C GLU A 53 -0.38 -14.15 -1.23
N ALA A 54 -0.40 -14.77 -0.05
CA ALA A 54 -1.65 -15.26 0.55
C ALA A 54 -2.62 -14.12 0.90
N ALA A 55 -2.10 -12.93 1.20
CA ALA A 55 -2.90 -11.78 1.59
C ALA A 55 -3.33 -10.88 0.40
N LEU A 56 -2.81 -11.10 -0.82
CA LEU A 56 -3.15 -10.30 -1.99
C LEU A 56 -4.65 -10.09 -2.20
N PRO A 57 -5.53 -11.11 -2.04
CA PRO A 57 -6.97 -10.92 -2.20
C PRO A 57 -7.55 -9.84 -1.29
N SER A 58 -6.99 -9.62 -0.11
CA SER A 58 -7.46 -8.58 0.81
C SER A 58 -7.17 -7.15 0.33
N LEU A 59 -6.28 -6.97 -0.65
CA LEU A 59 -6.01 -5.68 -1.27
C LEU A 59 -7.00 -5.31 -2.37
N LEU A 60 -7.67 -6.28 -2.98
CA LEU A 60 -8.63 -6.00 -4.04
C LEU A 60 -9.90 -5.36 -3.48
N GLY A 61 -10.25 -4.19 -3.99
CA GLY A 61 -11.35 -3.39 -3.45
C GLY A 61 -10.99 -2.61 -2.18
N MET A 62 -9.74 -2.70 -1.73
CA MET A 62 -9.25 -1.94 -0.57
C MET A 62 -9.29 -0.45 -0.85
N ALA A 63 -9.88 0.31 0.08
CA ALA A 63 -9.86 1.76 0.00
C ALA A 63 -8.45 2.29 0.28
N VAL A 64 -8.08 3.32 -0.47
CA VAL A 64 -6.85 4.08 -0.25
C VAL A 64 -7.20 5.37 0.45
N ASP A 65 -6.55 5.65 1.56
CA ASP A 65 -6.76 6.87 2.32
C ASP A 65 -5.53 7.78 2.36
N TYR A 66 -5.70 8.96 2.89
CA TYR A 66 -4.63 9.88 3.23
C TYR A 66 -5.01 10.69 4.47
N ARG A 67 -4.04 11.22 5.16
CA ARG A 67 -4.23 12.19 6.23
C ARG A 67 -3.64 13.54 5.82
N PRO A 68 -4.31 14.69 6.09
CA PRO A 68 -3.71 15.99 5.87
C PRO A 68 -2.33 16.06 6.54
N GLY A 69 -1.34 16.59 5.81
CA GLY A 69 0.07 16.50 6.22
C GLY A 69 0.80 15.29 5.66
N TRP A 70 0.09 14.33 5.06
CA TRP A 70 0.66 13.16 4.38
C TRP A 70 1.61 12.32 5.25
N ASP A 71 1.19 12.10 6.50
CA ASP A 71 2.01 11.45 7.53
C ASP A 71 1.38 10.21 8.15
N GLY A 72 0.30 9.69 7.58
CA GLY A 72 -0.33 8.47 8.08
C GLY A 72 -1.69 8.17 7.46
N HIS A 73 -2.45 7.34 8.14
CA HIS A 73 -3.77 6.89 7.73
C HIS A 73 -4.89 7.75 8.35
N ASP A 74 -5.99 7.90 7.60
CA ASP A 74 -7.25 8.48 8.10
C ASP A 74 -8.42 7.74 7.45
N ALA A 75 -9.06 6.86 8.21
CA ALA A 75 -10.19 6.06 7.74
C ALA A 75 -11.40 6.87 7.25
N LYS A 76 -11.46 8.16 7.57
CA LYS A 76 -12.52 9.07 7.11
C LYS A 76 -12.23 9.69 5.75
N ARG A 77 -11.00 9.55 5.23
CA ARG A 77 -10.55 10.18 3.98
C ARG A 77 -10.16 9.11 2.95
N LYS A 78 -11.12 8.27 2.61
CA LYS A 78 -10.96 7.22 1.60
C LYS A 78 -11.17 7.82 0.23
N ILE A 79 -10.07 8.04 -0.48
CA ILE A 79 -10.04 8.82 -1.72
C ILE A 79 -9.93 7.98 -2.98
N GLY A 80 -9.79 6.68 -2.83
CA GLY A 80 -9.65 5.78 -3.97
C GLY A 80 -9.77 4.32 -3.58
N VAL A 81 -9.52 3.45 -4.55
CA VAL A 81 -9.63 2.00 -4.40
C VAL A 81 -8.54 1.28 -5.18
N ILE A 82 -8.02 0.21 -4.60
CA ILE A 82 -7.09 -0.71 -5.26
C ILE A 82 -7.89 -1.70 -6.08
N THR A 83 -7.54 -1.85 -7.35
CA THR A 83 -8.20 -2.75 -8.29
C THR A 83 -7.30 -3.88 -8.79
N GLU A 84 -5.99 -3.77 -8.53
CA GLU A 84 -5.03 -4.82 -8.84
C GLU A 84 -3.87 -4.80 -7.84
N ALA A 85 -3.33 -5.97 -7.57
CA ALA A 85 -2.17 -6.14 -6.69
C ALA A 85 -1.33 -7.33 -7.17
N ASN A 86 -0.01 -7.15 -7.18
CA ASN A 86 0.94 -8.17 -7.64
C ASN A 86 2.20 -8.17 -6.78
N VAL A 87 2.81 -9.33 -6.63
CA VAL A 87 4.18 -9.43 -6.11
C VAL A 87 5.13 -9.68 -7.27
N VAL A 88 6.01 -8.73 -7.52
CA VAL A 88 7.02 -8.78 -8.59
C VAL A 88 8.39 -8.57 -7.98
N GLY A 89 9.23 -9.62 -7.98
CA GLY A 89 10.48 -9.58 -7.26
C GLY A 89 10.23 -9.38 -5.76
N ARG A 90 10.84 -8.38 -5.17
CA ARG A 90 10.61 -7.98 -3.77
C ARG A 90 9.59 -6.86 -3.60
N ARG A 91 8.88 -6.49 -4.67
CA ARG A 91 7.91 -5.39 -4.65
C ARG A 91 6.49 -5.94 -4.63
N LEU A 92 5.69 -5.46 -3.71
CA LEU A 92 4.25 -5.61 -3.77
C LEU A 92 3.71 -4.33 -4.44
N THR A 93 3.28 -4.47 -5.69
CA THR A 93 2.75 -3.37 -6.49
C THR A 93 1.24 -3.36 -6.46
N VAL A 94 0.66 -2.19 -6.51
CA VAL A 94 -0.79 -1.98 -6.56
C VAL A 94 -1.13 -0.98 -7.66
N GLY A 95 -2.33 -1.12 -8.20
CA GLY A 95 -2.93 -0.15 -9.10
C GLY A 95 -4.39 0.05 -8.75
N GLY A 96 -4.94 1.13 -9.21
CA GLY A 96 -6.34 1.47 -8.95
C GLY A 96 -6.67 2.87 -9.44
N TYR A 97 -7.64 3.50 -8.80
CA TYR A 97 -8.01 4.88 -9.15
C TYR A 97 -8.40 5.69 -7.92
N LEU A 98 -8.21 6.99 -8.02
CA LEU A 98 -8.71 7.97 -7.07
C LEU A 98 -10.01 8.61 -7.58
N TYR A 99 -10.87 9.01 -6.66
CA TYR A 99 -12.06 9.82 -6.94
C TYR A 99 -11.66 11.29 -7.02
N ALA A 100 -11.01 11.65 -8.13
CA ALA A 100 -10.29 12.92 -8.27
C ALA A 100 -11.18 14.17 -8.16
N ARG A 101 -12.44 14.07 -8.61
CA ARG A 101 -13.38 15.20 -8.51
C ARG A 101 -13.88 15.45 -7.10
N ASP A 102 -13.95 14.40 -6.27
CA ASP A 102 -14.41 14.52 -4.90
C ASP A 102 -13.28 14.99 -3.96
N PHE A 103 -12.03 14.78 -4.38
CA PHE A 103 -10.84 15.13 -3.58
C PHE A 103 -9.80 15.93 -4.41
N PRO A 104 -10.20 17.08 -4.98
CA PRO A 104 -9.29 17.86 -5.83
C PRO A 104 -8.06 18.34 -5.09
N GLU A 105 -8.19 18.69 -3.80
CA GLU A 105 -7.07 19.13 -2.96
C GLU A 105 -6.00 18.03 -2.82
N ALA A 106 -6.40 16.77 -2.71
CA ALA A 106 -5.48 15.64 -2.60
C ALA A 106 -4.74 15.38 -3.93
N THR A 107 -5.46 15.36 -5.05
CA THR A 107 -4.84 15.15 -6.37
C THR A 107 -3.92 16.30 -6.77
N GLU A 108 -4.28 17.53 -6.45
CA GLU A 108 -3.43 18.72 -6.68
C GLU A 108 -2.16 18.65 -5.84
N ALA A 109 -2.28 18.31 -4.56
CA ALA A 109 -1.12 18.16 -3.68
C ALA A 109 -0.15 17.07 -4.16
N ILE A 110 -0.66 15.92 -4.62
CA ILE A 110 0.17 14.86 -5.18
C ILE A 110 0.89 15.34 -6.44
N ARG A 111 0.17 16.01 -7.35
CA ARG A 111 0.75 16.54 -8.60
C ARG A 111 1.81 17.63 -8.36
N ALA A 112 1.60 18.45 -7.33
CA ALA A 112 2.53 19.50 -6.95
C ALA A 112 3.79 18.98 -6.24
N SER A 113 3.76 17.75 -5.73
CA SER A 113 4.89 17.12 -5.07
C SER A 113 5.96 16.71 -6.07
N ALA A 114 7.21 16.65 -5.61
CA ALA A 114 8.29 16.05 -6.38
C ALA A 114 7.91 14.61 -6.78
N PRO A 115 8.29 14.11 -7.97
CA PRO A 115 7.85 12.80 -8.47
C PRO A 115 8.09 11.62 -7.52
N GLU A 116 9.09 11.74 -6.66
CA GLU A 116 9.46 10.67 -5.72
C GLU A 116 9.12 10.98 -4.27
N ALA A 117 8.39 12.05 -4.01
CA ALA A 117 8.05 12.46 -2.64
C ALA A 117 7.01 11.56 -2.00
N MET A 118 6.09 10.99 -2.79
CA MET A 118 4.98 10.20 -2.29
C MET A 118 5.31 8.71 -2.26
N GLY A 119 4.90 8.07 -1.18
CA GLY A 119 4.98 6.63 -0.98
C GLY A 119 3.67 6.07 -0.48
N MET A 120 3.71 4.84 -0.02
CA MET A 120 2.54 4.14 0.50
C MET A 120 2.83 3.45 1.83
N SER A 121 1.77 3.19 2.56
CA SER A 121 1.76 2.45 3.80
C SER A 121 0.54 1.54 3.85
N TYR A 122 0.63 0.47 4.62
CA TYR A 122 -0.48 -0.46 4.83
C TYR A 122 -0.77 -0.62 6.32
N GLU A 123 -1.97 -1.07 6.62
CA GLU A 123 -2.37 -1.58 7.93
C GLU A 123 -2.68 -3.07 7.81
N LEU A 124 -2.38 -3.81 8.87
CA LEU A 124 -2.59 -5.25 8.95
C LEU A 124 -3.49 -5.61 10.12
N ALA A 125 -4.25 -6.70 9.94
CA ALA A 125 -4.88 -7.46 11.01
C ALA A 125 -4.36 -8.91 10.95
N ASP A 126 -4.60 -9.64 12.04
CA ASP A 126 -4.29 -11.08 12.15
C ASP A 126 -2.83 -11.41 11.82
N ALA A 127 -1.92 -10.49 12.11
CA ALA A 127 -0.51 -10.69 11.87
C ALA A 127 0.07 -11.72 12.83
N GLN A 128 0.83 -12.66 12.30
CA GLN A 128 1.60 -13.63 13.06
C GLN A 128 3.09 -13.35 12.89
N VAL A 129 3.79 -13.33 14.00
CA VAL A 129 5.25 -13.14 14.06
C VAL A 129 5.90 -14.49 14.32
N ALA A 130 6.93 -14.84 13.56
CA ALA A 130 7.62 -16.13 13.70
C ALA A 130 8.24 -16.31 15.08
N ASP A 131 8.97 -15.30 15.56
CA ASP A 131 9.49 -15.26 16.92
C ASP A 131 9.48 -13.81 17.44
N MET A 132 8.71 -13.58 18.50
CA MET A 132 8.56 -12.24 19.11
C MET A 132 9.85 -11.75 19.80
N ARG A 133 10.82 -12.62 20.01
CA ARG A 133 12.12 -12.28 20.63
C ARG A 133 13.12 -11.74 19.60
N ASP A 134 12.86 -11.95 18.31
CA ASP A 134 13.74 -11.48 17.25
C ASP A 134 13.75 -9.95 17.20
N GLU A 135 14.88 -9.38 16.83
CA GLU A 135 15.03 -7.94 16.62
C GLU A 135 14.14 -7.46 15.47
N ILE A 136 14.10 -8.20 14.37
CA ILE A 136 13.22 -7.96 13.23
C ILE A 136 12.09 -8.96 13.27
N TRP A 137 10.86 -8.47 13.36
CA TRP A 137 9.67 -9.32 13.37
C TRP A 137 9.35 -9.82 11.98
N LYS A 138 9.54 -11.10 11.77
CA LYS A 138 9.15 -11.77 10.54
C LYS A 138 7.66 -12.08 10.58
N LEU A 139 6.90 -11.43 9.71
CA LEU A 139 5.46 -11.62 9.57
C LEU A 139 5.20 -12.77 8.63
N THR A 140 4.68 -13.88 9.17
CA THR A 140 4.42 -15.13 8.44
C THR A 140 2.97 -15.28 8.01
N ARG A 141 2.09 -14.43 8.56
CA ARG A 141 0.68 -14.34 8.20
C ARG A 141 0.21 -12.91 8.44
N ALA A 142 -0.65 -12.42 7.56
CA ALA A 142 -1.29 -11.11 7.69
C ALA A 142 -2.51 -11.00 6.80
N THR A 143 -3.38 -10.05 7.13
CA THR A 143 -4.48 -9.61 6.28
C THR A 143 -4.35 -8.10 6.13
N PHE A 144 -4.37 -7.59 4.91
CA PHE A 144 -4.36 -6.14 4.70
C PHE A 144 -5.73 -5.56 5.05
N THR A 145 -5.73 -4.51 5.84
CA THR A 145 -6.96 -3.82 6.29
C THR A 145 -6.99 -2.35 5.93
N GLY A 146 -5.90 -1.79 5.46
CA GLY A 146 -5.82 -0.41 5.03
C GLY A 146 -4.62 -0.16 4.13
N ALA A 147 -4.75 0.85 3.30
CA ALA A 147 -3.67 1.39 2.48
C ALA A 147 -3.75 2.91 2.46
N ALA A 148 -2.62 3.58 2.56
CA ALA A 148 -2.56 5.03 2.55
C ALA A 148 -1.48 5.55 1.62
N ILE A 149 -1.71 6.77 1.12
CA ILE A 149 -0.71 7.58 0.45
C ILE A 149 -0.10 8.51 1.50
N LEU A 150 1.22 8.57 1.57
CA LEU A 150 1.92 9.44 2.50
C LEU A 150 3.28 9.86 1.93
N LEU A 151 3.96 10.78 2.60
CA LEU A 151 5.34 11.11 2.26
C LEU A 151 6.24 9.89 2.45
N ARG A 152 7.09 9.59 1.47
CA ARG A 152 8.03 8.45 1.54
C ARG A 152 8.90 8.48 2.78
N GLU A 153 9.32 9.66 3.19
CA GLU A 153 10.12 9.84 4.41
C GLU A 153 9.38 9.44 5.69
N LYS A 154 8.05 9.36 5.64
CA LYS A 154 7.20 8.92 6.76
C LYS A 154 6.81 7.44 6.68
N ALA A 155 7.00 6.81 5.53
CA ALA A 155 6.69 5.39 5.32
C ALA A 155 7.67 4.49 6.10
N ALA A 156 7.18 3.32 6.53
CA ALA A 156 8.04 2.32 7.15
C ALA A 156 9.07 1.75 6.15
N TYR A 157 8.73 1.74 4.87
CA TYR A 157 9.63 1.39 3.77
C TYR A 157 9.83 2.59 2.86
N ARG A 158 11.07 3.07 2.74
CA ARG A 158 11.42 4.19 1.86
C ARG A 158 11.33 3.85 0.37
N ALA A 159 11.43 2.56 0.03
CA ALA A 159 11.34 2.10 -1.35
C ALA A 159 9.89 1.93 -1.85
N THR A 160 8.92 2.53 -1.18
CA THR A 160 7.54 2.65 -1.67
C THR A 160 7.41 3.80 -2.67
N SER A 161 6.33 3.79 -3.44
CA SER A 161 6.05 4.86 -4.40
C SER A 161 4.56 5.02 -4.61
N PHE A 162 4.15 6.19 -5.06
CA PHE A 162 2.79 6.47 -5.52
C PHE A 162 2.83 7.46 -6.68
N ARG A 163 2.21 7.10 -7.79
CA ARG A 163 2.17 7.92 -9.00
C ARG A 163 0.77 7.97 -9.58
N LEU A 164 0.33 9.16 -9.96
CA LEU A 164 -0.88 9.35 -10.75
C LEU A 164 -0.58 9.14 -12.23
N ALA A 165 -1.54 8.56 -12.95
CA ALA A 165 -1.48 8.46 -14.41
C ALA A 165 -1.70 9.84 -15.04
N GLY A 166 -0.93 10.09 -16.07
CA GLY A 166 -1.09 11.24 -16.96
C GLY A 166 -0.89 12.58 -16.38
#